data_3ba59a83e5167af4e15d9d4fbfde8801
#
_entry.id   3ba59a83e5167af4e15d9d4fbfde8801
#
_cell.length_a   1.000
_cell.length_b   1.000
_cell.length_c   1.000
_cell.angle_alpha   90.00
_cell.angle_beta   90.00
_cell.angle_gamma   90.00
#
_symmetry.space_group_name_H-M   'P 1'
#
loop_
_entity.id
_entity.type
_entity.pdbx_description
1 polymer ?
#
loop_
_entity_poly.entity_id
_entity_poly.type
_entity_poly.pdbx_seq_one_letter_code
_entity_poly.pdbx_strand_id
1 'polypeptide(L)'
;MGSHDRKWAERFFANVSWGLGVLHLALSILYFEAGVLLMVLVNLVCLPVSGACIRLVRKECFRAYTLTLFISELIQLTVSAFCVGWVSGFLIPLIGLAAFVFLIEYLSHSIGIPFIPALPLGITDFAVFVLLFLLRFRKPGLLSVPESIVKIVEILWSIPVFAAIVIGLYSVIRMTSDSERALSNKAQTDRLTGLYNRAGYDRLCSEADLNTTTLLIVDTDKFKGINDRFGHETGDRVLRKIAAELETSFRRQDRVCRIGGDEFAVLMADTDKLEEDLITARIERINRELSRPSAYKLPGVSVSVGVAHGSDAEDWTELFKHADEVLYLVKKDGGNGLNFYRP
;
A
#
# COMPACT_ATOMS: atom_id res chain seq x y z
N MET A 1 -0.39 -6.78 17.47
CA MET A 1 0.69 -5.79 17.42
C MET A 1 2.02 -6.44 17.75
N GLY A 2 2.93 -6.55 16.79
CA GLY A 2 4.22 -7.22 16.98
C GLY A 2 5.18 -6.39 17.85
N SER A 3 6.02 -7.06 18.63
CA SER A 3 7.10 -6.41 19.41
C SER A 3 8.08 -5.61 18.51
N HIS A 4 8.10 -5.93 17.23
CA HIS A 4 8.94 -5.28 16.22
C HIS A 4 8.47 -3.86 15.89
N ASP A 5 7.15 -3.64 15.73
CA ASP A 5 6.58 -2.35 15.34
C ASP A 5 6.76 -1.30 16.45
N ARG A 6 6.61 -1.70 17.71
CA ARG A 6 6.86 -0.83 18.87
C ARG A 6 8.31 -0.37 18.95
N LYS A 7 9.27 -1.29 18.79
CA LYS A 7 10.70 -0.96 18.81
C LYS A 7 11.09 -0.04 17.66
N TRP A 8 10.46 -0.21 16.50
CA TRP A 8 10.67 0.68 15.36
C TRP A 8 10.18 2.09 15.67
N ALA A 9 8.95 2.24 16.20
CA ALA A 9 8.39 3.53 16.59
C ALA A 9 9.25 4.23 17.65
N GLU A 10 9.67 3.52 18.69
CA GLU A 10 10.56 4.05 19.72
C GLU A 10 11.84 4.63 19.12
N ARG A 11 12.49 3.86 18.24
CA ARG A 11 13.71 4.32 17.55
C ARG A 11 13.45 5.54 16.68
N PHE A 12 12.35 5.52 15.91
CA PHE A 12 11.99 6.62 15.02
C PHE A 12 11.79 7.93 15.80
N PHE A 13 10.92 7.93 16.82
CA PHE A 13 10.63 9.13 17.59
C PHE A 13 11.83 9.60 18.44
N ALA A 14 12.63 8.68 18.96
CA ALA A 14 13.88 9.01 19.63
C ALA A 14 14.88 9.68 18.67
N ASN A 15 15.04 9.16 17.45
CA ASN A 15 15.93 9.75 16.44
C ASN A 15 15.47 11.14 16.02
N VAL A 16 14.16 11.39 15.89
CA VAL A 16 13.61 12.73 15.64
C VAL A 16 14.01 13.68 16.75
N SER A 17 13.83 13.29 18.01
CA SER A 17 14.21 14.14 19.17
C SER A 17 15.71 14.39 19.25
N TRP A 18 16.54 13.41 18.90
CA TRP A 18 18.00 13.57 18.78
C TRP A 18 18.35 14.56 17.66
N GLY A 19 17.72 14.43 16.49
CA GLY A 19 17.94 15.32 15.35
C GLY A 19 17.60 16.77 15.68
N LEU A 20 16.47 17.01 16.36
CA LEU A 20 16.08 18.33 16.84
C LEU A 20 17.08 18.87 17.88
N GLY A 21 17.55 18.05 18.81
CA GLY A 21 18.58 18.46 19.76
C GLY A 21 19.88 18.91 19.07
N VAL A 22 20.34 18.17 18.07
CA VAL A 22 21.50 18.54 17.25
C VAL A 22 21.26 19.84 16.49
N LEU A 23 20.07 20.04 15.93
CA LEU A 23 19.69 21.25 15.23
C LEU A 23 19.71 22.46 16.17
N HIS A 24 19.11 22.36 17.36
CA HIS A 24 19.13 23.44 18.34
C HIS A 24 20.55 23.78 18.82
N LEU A 25 21.41 22.80 18.98
CA LEU A 25 22.81 23.01 19.31
C LEU A 25 23.55 23.78 18.19
N ALA A 26 23.36 23.37 16.93
CA ALA A 26 23.93 24.04 15.77
C ALA A 26 23.45 25.50 15.66
N LEU A 27 22.13 25.71 15.85
CA LEU A 27 21.55 27.07 15.88
C LEU A 27 22.12 27.94 17.04
N SER A 28 22.33 27.34 18.22
CA SER A 28 22.95 28.03 19.35
C SER A 28 24.34 28.52 19.00
N ILE A 29 25.16 27.71 18.33
CA ILE A 29 26.51 28.07 17.90
C ILE A 29 26.47 29.24 16.88
N LEU A 30 25.62 29.11 15.86
CA LEU A 30 25.47 30.15 14.83
C LEU A 30 25.01 31.49 15.41
N TYR A 31 24.05 31.49 16.34
CA TYR A 31 23.59 32.72 16.98
C TYR A 31 24.62 33.30 17.97
N PHE A 32 25.44 32.43 18.57
CA PHE A 32 26.56 32.88 19.39
C PHE A 32 27.60 33.65 18.56
N GLU A 33 27.99 33.11 17.40
CA GLU A 33 28.90 33.79 16.45
C GLU A 33 28.30 35.10 15.93
N ALA A 34 26.97 35.19 15.78
CA ALA A 34 26.27 36.39 15.38
C ALA A 34 26.10 37.41 16.53
N GLY A 35 26.50 37.10 17.76
CA GLY A 35 26.32 37.97 18.94
C GLY A 35 24.88 38.07 19.44
N VAL A 36 24.00 37.15 19.05
CA VAL A 36 22.55 37.17 19.35
C VAL A 36 22.25 36.28 20.56
N LEU A 37 22.71 36.70 21.75
CA LEU A 37 22.66 35.89 22.98
C LEU A 37 21.25 35.40 23.36
N LEU A 38 20.21 36.20 23.08
CA LEU A 38 18.82 35.76 23.36
C LEU A 38 18.45 34.51 22.59
N MET A 39 18.82 34.43 21.31
CA MET A 39 18.54 33.23 20.48
C MET A 39 19.40 32.05 20.88
N VAL A 40 20.62 32.29 21.39
CA VAL A 40 21.43 31.23 22.01
C VAL A 40 20.67 30.61 23.18
N LEU A 41 20.17 31.41 24.11
CA LEU A 41 19.42 30.94 25.28
C LEU A 41 18.15 30.20 24.90
N VAL A 42 17.38 30.72 23.95
CA VAL A 42 16.15 30.04 23.44
C VAL A 42 16.45 28.65 22.94
N ASN A 43 17.46 28.47 22.10
CA ASN A 43 17.83 27.18 21.55
C ASN A 43 18.45 26.24 22.62
N LEU A 44 19.24 26.77 23.57
CA LEU A 44 19.77 25.94 24.66
C LEU A 44 18.68 25.39 25.59
N VAL A 45 17.57 26.13 25.80
CA VAL A 45 16.42 25.62 26.57
C VAL A 45 15.74 24.46 25.87
N CYS A 46 15.78 24.35 24.54
CA CYS A 46 15.22 23.22 23.80
C CYS A 46 16.01 21.90 23.97
N LEU A 47 17.29 21.95 24.34
CA LEU A 47 18.10 20.73 24.53
C LEU A 47 17.57 19.82 25.65
N PRO A 48 17.33 20.28 26.91
CA PRO A 48 16.73 19.43 27.92
C PRO A 48 15.32 18.95 27.55
N VAL A 49 14.55 19.74 26.77
CA VAL A 49 13.23 19.31 26.27
C VAL A 49 13.37 18.13 25.30
N SER A 50 14.33 18.18 24.38
CA SER A 50 14.64 17.04 23.49
C SER A 50 15.02 15.78 24.29
N GLY A 51 15.81 15.94 25.37
CA GLY A 51 16.12 14.85 26.29
C GLY A 51 14.90 14.29 27.05
N ALA A 52 13.97 15.18 27.44
CA ALA A 52 12.69 14.77 28.03
C ALA A 52 11.82 14.00 27.02
N CYS A 53 11.75 14.46 25.78
CA CYS A 53 11.05 13.76 24.69
C CYS A 53 11.57 12.32 24.50
N ILE A 54 12.90 12.12 24.48
CA ILE A 54 13.50 10.77 24.41
C ILE A 54 13.07 9.90 25.58
N ARG A 55 13.01 10.46 26.81
CA ARG A 55 12.56 9.72 28.01
C ARG A 55 11.07 9.36 27.91
N LEU A 56 10.22 10.25 27.39
CA LEU A 56 8.79 10.00 27.18
C LEU A 56 8.56 8.86 26.20
N VAL A 57 9.31 8.83 25.09
CA VAL A 57 9.26 7.75 24.10
C VAL A 57 9.65 6.41 24.74
N ARG A 58 10.76 6.35 25.48
CA ARG A 58 11.21 5.13 26.18
C ARG A 58 10.22 4.64 27.24
N LYS A 59 9.39 5.54 27.80
CA LYS A 59 8.30 5.20 28.72
C LYS A 59 6.97 4.91 28.01
N GLU A 60 6.97 4.83 26.68
CA GLU A 60 5.77 4.65 25.86
C GLU A 60 4.68 5.72 26.08
N CYS A 61 5.05 6.90 26.56
CA CYS A 61 4.16 8.03 26.80
C CYS A 61 4.02 8.90 25.54
N PHE A 62 3.58 8.31 24.40
CA PHE A 62 3.57 8.95 23.09
C PHE A 62 2.69 10.20 23.02
N ARG A 63 1.55 10.26 23.74
CA ARG A 63 0.71 11.47 23.81
C ARG A 63 1.47 12.65 24.44
N ALA A 64 2.12 12.39 25.57
CA ALA A 64 2.93 13.40 26.26
C ALA A 64 4.12 13.82 25.41
N TYR A 65 4.75 12.90 24.71
CA TYR A 65 5.79 13.17 23.72
C TYR A 65 5.34 14.17 22.67
N THR A 66 4.22 13.88 21.98
CA THR A 66 3.68 14.72 20.90
C THR A 66 3.37 16.13 21.40
N LEU A 67 2.71 16.27 22.55
CA LEU A 67 2.40 17.58 23.12
C LEU A 67 3.65 18.34 23.52
N THR A 68 4.60 17.71 24.20
CA THR A 68 5.83 18.35 24.66
C THR A 68 6.63 18.87 23.47
N LEU A 69 6.79 18.04 22.44
CA LEU A 69 7.50 18.41 21.22
C LEU A 69 6.78 19.54 20.49
N PHE A 70 5.47 19.42 20.24
CA PHE A 70 4.70 20.42 19.54
C PHE A 70 4.75 21.79 20.23
N ILE A 71 4.49 21.83 21.54
CA ILE A 71 4.47 23.07 22.31
C ILE A 71 5.87 23.73 22.33
N SER A 72 6.93 22.92 22.55
CA SER A 72 8.29 23.46 22.59
C SER A 72 8.71 24.07 21.27
N GLU A 73 8.46 23.37 20.15
CA GLU A 73 8.80 23.86 18.82
C GLU A 73 7.97 25.08 18.43
N LEU A 74 6.66 25.08 18.72
CA LEU A 74 5.78 26.21 18.44
C LEU A 74 6.24 27.48 19.18
N ILE A 75 6.59 27.37 20.46
CA ILE A 75 7.12 28.50 21.25
C ILE A 75 8.44 28.94 20.66
N GLN A 76 9.37 28.03 20.42
CA GLN A 76 10.70 28.36 19.88
C GLN A 76 10.59 29.07 18.52
N LEU A 77 9.78 28.58 17.58
CA LEU A 77 9.58 29.21 16.28
C LEU A 77 8.90 30.56 16.38
N THR A 78 7.92 30.70 17.29
CA THR A 78 7.24 31.99 17.56
C THR A 78 8.21 33.02 18.08
N VAL A 79 9.03 32.71 19.10
CA VAL A 79 10.03 33.61 19.66
C VAL A 79 11.09 33.96 18.60
N SER A 80 11.52 32.99 17.82
CA SER A 80 12.48 33.22 16.73
C SER A 80 11.95 34.19 15.69
N ALA A 81 10.69 34.07 15.29
CA ALA A 81 10.03 34.96 14.34
C ALA A 81 9.96 36.41 14.86
N PHE A 82 9.69 36.59 16.16
CA PHE A 82 9.71 37.93 16.78
C PHE A 82 11.12 38.53 16.91
N CYS A 83 12.10 37.70 17.28
CA CYS A 83 13.47 38.21 17.54
C CYS A 83 14.24 38.48 16.26
N VAL A 84 14.24 37.57 15.33
CA VAL A 84 15.07 37.65 14.10
C VAL A 84 14.33 38.31 12.95
N GLY A 85 12.99 38.31 13.00
CA GLY A 85 12.14 38.93 12.00
C GLY A 85 11.77 37.99 10.87
N TRP A 86 10.98 38.53 9.95
CA TRP A 86 10.24 37.77 8.93
C TRP A 86 11.03 37.45 7.67
N VAL A 87 12.15 38.14 7.48
CA VAL A 87 13.02 37.91 6.30
C VAL A 87 13.74 36.58 6.41
N SER A 88 13.68 35.97 7.59
CA SER A 88 14.48 34.81 7.97
C SER A 88 13.80 33.44 7.77
N GLY A 89 12.81 33.35 6.89
CA GLY A 89 12.24 32.04 6.49
C GLY A 89 11.55 31.25 7.61
N PHE A 90 11.33 31.80 8.81
CA PHE A 90 10.72 31.11 9.96
C PHE A 90 9.27 30.65 9.75
N LEU A 91 8.65 30.97 8.61
CA LEU A 91 7.35 30.41 8.23
C LEU A 91 7.44 28.98 7.72
N ILE A 92 8.56 28.61 7.11
CA ILE A 92 8.77 27.24 6.56
C ILE A 92 8.73 26.20 7.68
N PRO A 93 9.45 26.37 8.81
CA PRO A 93 9.36 25.45 9.94
C PRO A 93 7.96 25.27 10.54
N LEU A 94 7.11 26.30 10.57
CA LEU A 94 5.72 26.17 11.02
C LEU A 94 4.92 25.24 10.09
N ILE A 95 5.05 25.39 8.78
CA ILE A 95 4.44 24.46 7.83
C ILE A 95 4.95 23.03 8.07
N GLY A 96 6.25 22.88 8.37
CA GLY A 96 6.87 21.62 8.71
C GLY A 96 6.34 21.02 10.02
N LEU A 97 6.09 21.84 11.02
CA LEU A 97 5.54 21.39 12.32
C LEU A 97 4.13 20.84 12.14
N ALA A 98 3.26 21.50 11.37
CA ALA A 98 1.95 20.99 11.03
C ALA A 98 2.05 19.64 10.30
N ALA A 99 2.85 19.55 9.23
CA ALA A 99 3.04 18.31 8.48
C ALA A 99 3.56 17.17 9.38
N PHE A 100 4.48 17.49 10.30
CA PHE A 100 5.06 16.51 11.22
C PHE A 100 4.05 15.95 12.22
N VAL A 101 3.16 16.79 12.76
CA VAL A 101 2.10 16.34 13.69
C VAL A 101 1.13 15.40 13.00
N PHE A 102 0.73 15.69 11.75
CA PHE A 102 -0.10 14.78 10.96
C PHE A 102 0.64 13.46 10.66
N LEU A 103 1.94 13.50 10.40
CA LEU A 103 2.75 12.29 10.21
C LEU A 103 2.81 11.45 11.50
N ILE A 104 2.97 12.08 12.68
CA ILE A 104 2.95 11.37 13.97
C ILE A 104 1.61 10.66 14.19
N GLU A 105 0.49 11.36 13.99
CA GLU A 105 -0.85 10.76 14.11
C GLU A 105 -0.99 9.55 13.19
N TYR A 106 -0.66 9.73 11.92
CA TYR A 106 -0.75 8.71 10.90
C TYR A 106 0.07 7.45 11.25
N LEU A 107 1.36 7.62 11.60
CA LEU A 107 2.23 6.53 12.01
C LEU A 107 1.71 5.85 13.29
N SER A 108 1.27 6.63 14.28
CA SER A 108 0.75 6.11 15.54
C SER A 108 -0.53 5.28 15.33
N HIS A 109 -1.43 5.76 14.47
CA HIS A 109 -2.65 5.02 14.10
C HIS A 109 -2.31 3.69 13.42
N SER A 110 -1.36 3.70 12.49
CA SER A 110 -0.97 2.52 11.71
C SER A 110 -0.38 1.38 12.54
N ILE A 111 0.36 1.75 13.60
CA ILE A 111 0.99 0.78 14.52
C ILE A 111 0.20 0.60 15.83
N GLY A 112 -1.00 1.19 15.93
CA GLY A 112 -1.87 1.04 17.10
C GLY A 112 -1.32 1.64 18.40
N ILE A 113 -0.55 2.75 18.30
CA ILE A 113 0.00 3.49 19.46
C ILE A 113 -1.00 4.61 19.85
N PRO A 114 -1.17 4.89 21.14
CA PRO A 114 -2.00 6.01 21.58
C PRO A 114 -1.46 7.34 21.05
N PHE A 115 -2.30 8.12 20.35
CA PHE A 115 -1.94 9.40 19.74
C PHE A 115 -2.87 10.54 20.21
N ILE A 116 -2.50 11.75 19.86
CA ILE A 116 -3.34 12.94 19.96
C ILE A 116 -3.80 13.30 18.55
N PRO A 117 -5.09 13.60 18.35
CA PRO A 117 -5.57 14.07 17.05
C PRO A 117 -4.77 15.27 16.56
N ALA A 118 -4.21 15.20 15.34
CA ALA A 118 -3.36 16.25 14.78
C ALA A 118 -4.15 17.49 14.39
N LEU A 119 -5.45 17.35 14.06
CA LEU A 119 -6.26 18.45 13.56
C LEU A 119 -6.30 19.68 14.52
N PRO A 120 -6.57 19.54 15.83
CA PRO A 120 -6.51 20.67 16.75
C PRO A 120 -5.15 21.33 16.84
N LEU A 121 -4.08 20.53 16.81
CA LEU A 121 -2.70 21.01 16.85
C LEU A 121 -2.36 21.75 15.55
N GLY A 122 -2.73 21.21 14.39
CA GLY A 122 -2.54 21.86 13.09
C GLY A 122 -3.34 23.18 12.97
N ILE A 123 -4.56 23.25 13.50
CA ILE A 123 -5.34 24.51 13.56
C ILE A 123 -4.63 25.53 14.43
N THR A 124 -4.09 25.13 15.58
CA THR A 124 -3.35 26.03 16.48
C THR A 124 -2.09 26.56 15.81
N ASP A 125 -1.32 25.69 15.16
CA ASP A 125 -0.12 26.07 14.40
C ASP A 125 -0.45 27.04 13.26
N PHE A 126 -1.51 26.73 12.47
CA PHE A 126 -1.99 27.60 11.41
C PHE A 126 -2.45 28.99 11.93
N ALA A 127 -3.14 29.02 13.08
CA ALA A 127 -3.55 30.28 13.69
C ALA A 127 -2.34 31.13 14.12
N VAL A 128 -1.32 30.49 14.69
CA VAL A 128 -0.04 31.18 15.01
C VAL A 128 0.63 31.65 13.73
N PHE A 129 0.70 30.83 12.69
CA PHE A 129 1.24 31.21 11.38
C PHE A 129 0.53 32.46 10.82
N VAL A 130 -0.81 32.46 10.79
CA VAL A 130 -1.59 33.62 10.29
C VAL A 130 -1.37 34.85 11.12
N LEU A 131 -1.39 34.73 12.46
CA LEU A 131 -1.15 35.83 13.37
C LEU A 131 0.23 36.46 13.12
N LEU A 132 1.23 35.63 13.09
CA LEU A 132 2.58 36.05 12.81
C LEU A 132 2.68 36.68 11.40
N PHE A 133 2.11 36.08 10.37
CA PHE A 133 2.07 36.61 9.00
C PHE A 133 1.42 38.01 8.94
N LEU A 134 0.35 38.25 9.68
CA LEU A 134 -0.28 39.57 9.76
C LEU A 134 0.57 40.62 10.50
N LEU A 135 1.30 40.20 11.54
CA LEU A 135 2.16 41.06 12.32
C LEU A 135 3.44 41.50 11.57
N ARG A 136 3.89 40.68 10.59
CA ARG A 136 5.12 40.94 9.81
C ARG A 136 5.13 42.30 9.13
N PHE A 137 3.98 42.85 8.75
CA PHE A 137 3.88 44.14 8.08
C PHE A 137 4.06 45.35 9.03
N ARG A 138 4.15 45.12 10.34
CA ARG A 138 4.16 46.21 11.31
C ARG A 138 5.53 46.52 11.92
N LYS A 139 6.47 45.53 11.93
CA LYS A 139 7.81 45.77 12.53
C LYS A 139 8.89 44.86 11.93
N PRO A 140 10.13 45.39 11.71
CA PRO A 140 11.32 44.55 11.54
C PRO A 140 11.58 43.75 12.82
N GLY A 141 12.38 42.67 12.72
CA GLY A 141 12.79 41.89 13.90
C GLY A 141 13.41 42.73 14.99
N LEU A 142 13.29 42.28 16.23
CA LEU A 142 13.82 43.00 17.40
C LEU A 142 15.35 43.02 17.45
N LEU A 143 15.98 42.02 16.78
CA LEU A 143 17.43 41.83 16.81
C LEU A 143 18.00 41.96 15.40
N SER A 144 19.17 42.58 15.29
CA SER A 144 19.93 42.60 14.04
C SER A 144 20.74 41.33 13.90
N VAL A 145 20.45 40.54 12.87
CA VAL A 145 21.17 39.30 12.56
C VAL A 145 21.79 39.41 11.17
N PRO A 146 23.06 39.04 10.99
CA PRO A 146 23.72 39.07 9.68
C PRO A 146 22.95 38.22 8.66
N GLU A 147 22.79 38.74 7.44
CA GLU A 147 22.04 38.07 6.36
C GLU A 147 22.59 36.66 6.02
N SER A 148 23.92 36.48 6.12
CA SER A 148 24.57 35.20 5.95
C SER A 148 24.08 34.14 6.95
N ILE A 149 23.92 34.52 8.21
CA ILE A 149 23.41 33.63 9.26
C ILE A 149 21.95 33.31 9.01
N VAL A 150 21.13 34.29 8.62
CA VAL A 150 19.72 34.09 8.27
C VAL A 150 19.58 33.04 7.18
N LYS A 151 20.35 33.15 6.08
CA LYS A 151 20.34 32.17 4.98
C LYS A 151 20.72 30.73 5.41
N ILE A 152 21.73 30.62 6.28
CA ILE A 152 22.14 29.32 6.83
C ILE A 152 20.99 28.72 7.67
N VAL A 153 20.36 29.52 8.52
CA VAL A 153 19.22 29.08 9.36
C VAL A 153 18.04 28.64 8.50
N GLU A 154 17.73 29.35 7.43
CA GLU A 154 16.68 28.97 6.47
C GLU A 154 16.96 27.59 5.82
N ILE A 155 18.20 27.35 5.40
CA ILE A 155 18.61 26.07 4.82
C ILE A 155 18.51 24.95 5.86
N LEU A 156 19.02 25.17 7.07
CA LEU A 156 19.00 24.20 8.15
C LEU A 156 17.58 23.76 8.53
N TRP A 157 16.61 24.68 8.49
CA TRP A 157 15.21 24.36 8.74
C TRP A 157 14.49 23.75 7.52
N SER A 158 14.82 24.19 6.32
CA SER A 158 14.15 23.73 5.11
C SER A 158 14.38 22.24 4.84
N ILE A 159 15.60 21.75 5.04
CA ILE A 159 15.97 20.35 4.79
C ILE A 159 15.10 19.37 5.60
N PRO A 160 15.01 19.46 6.96
CA PRO A 160 14.19 18.52 7.73
C PRO A 160 12.69 18.66 7.43
N VAL A 161 12.21 19.86 7.10
CA VAL A 161 10.81 20.08 6.70
C VAL A 161 10.47 19.36 5.41
N PHE A 162 11.28 19.56 4.36
CA PHE A 162 11.09 18.85 3.09
C PHE A 162 11.21 17.34 3.27
N ALA A 163 12.21 16.88 4.03
CA ALA A 163 12.36 15.45 4.32
C ALA A 163 11.13 14.89 5.04
N ALA A 164 10.58 15.59 6.04
CA ALA A 164 9.39 15.15 6.76
C ALA A 164 8.15 15.08 5.83
N ILE A 165 7.96 16.05 4.95
CA ILE A 165 6.85 16.07 3.98
C ILE A 165 6.99 14.90 2.99
N VAL A 166 8.18 14.69 2.40
CA VAL A 166 8.42 13.62 1.43
C VAL A 166 8.24 12.25 2.07
N ILE A 167 8.82 12.04 3.25
CA ILE A 167 8.68 10.77 3.98
C ILE A 167 7.22 10.54 4.37
N GLY A 168 6.51 11.57 4.82
CA GLY A 168 5.10 11.51 5.17
C GLY A 168 4.23 11.10 3.97
N LEU A 169 4.35 11.79 2.85
CA LEU A 169 3.62 11.48 1.63
C LEU A 169 3.92 10.05 1.12
N TYR A 170 5.20 9.67 1.09
CA TYR A 170 5.60 8.31 0.70
C TYR A 170 4.98 7.26 1.61
N SER A 171 5.00 7.48 2.92
CA SER A 171 4.42 6.57 3.91
C SER A 171 2.91 6.42 3.73
N VAL A 172 2.19 7.52 3.50
CA VAL A 172 0.73 7.50 3.23
C VAL A 172 0.42 6.69 1.97
N ILE A 173 1.10 6.99 0.87
CA ILE A 173 0.89 6.28 -0.41
C ILE A 173 1.13 4.78 -0.24
N ARG A 174 2.24 4.40 0.38
CA ARG A 174 2.59 2.99 0.58
C ARG A 174 1.56 2.24 1.41
N MET A 175 1.14 2.81 2.54
CA MET A 175 0.17 2.14 3.41
C MET A 175 -1.23 2.06 2.82
N THR A 176 -1.67 3.08 2.07
CA THR A 176 -2.95 3.02 1.36
C THR A 176 -2.94 1.88 0.34
N SER A 177 -1.86 1.77 -0.44
CA SER A 177 -1.69 0.67 -1.40
C SER A 177 -1.64 -0.71 -0.73
N ASP A 178 -0.96 -0.84 0.41
CA ASP A 178 -0.87 -2.11 1.16
C ASP A 178 -2.23 -2.48 1.78
N SER A 179 -2.99 -1.49 2.27
CA SER A 179 -4.37 -1.70 2.78
C SER A 179 -5.33 -2.14 1.68
N GLU A 180 -5.27 -1.50 0.50
CA GLU A 180 -6.08 -1.89 -0.66
C GLU A 180 -5.75 -3.32 -1.11
N ARG A 181 -4.46 -3.68 -1.17
CA ARG A 181 -4.03 -5.06 -1.48
C ARG A 181 -4.52 -6.05 -0.43
N ALA A 182 -4.42 -5.72 0.86
CA ALA A 182 -4.90 -6.58 1.94
C ALA A 182 -6.42 -6.78 1.90
N LEU A 183 -7.20 -5.74 1.56
CA LEU A 183 -8.65 -5.83 1.36
C LEU A 183 -8.98 -6.64 0.10
N SER A 184 -8.26 -6.44 -0.99
CA SER A 184 -8.41 -7.22 -2.23
C SER A 184 -8.10 -8.71 -1.99
N ASN A 185 -7.06 -9.02 -1.22
CA ASN A 185 -6.72 -10.41 -0.86
C ASN A 185 -7.73 -11.04 0.11
N LYS A 186 -8.44 -10.26 0.93
CA LYS A 186 -9.54 -10.76 1.75
C LYS A 186 -10.82 -11.01 0.94
N ALA A 187 -11.02 -10.31 -0.15
CA ALA A 187 -12.09 -10.60 -1.09
C ALA A 187 -11.68 -11.83 -1.92
N GLN A 188 -12.31 -12.97 -1.68
CA GLN A 188 -11.97 -14.24 -2.33
C GLN A 188 -12.69 -14.44 -3.66
N THR A 189 -13.44 -13.46 -4.11
CA THR A 189 -14.24 -13.54 -5.35
C THR A 189 -13.79 -12.49 -6.37
N ASP A 190 -13.84 -12.85 -7.64
CA ASP A 190 -13.62 -11.95 -8.76
C ASP A 190 -14.85 -11.08 -9.01
N ARG A 191 -14.69 -9.77 -9.04
CA ARG A 191 -15.83 -8.83 -9.18
C ARG A 191 -16.52 -8.90 -10.54
N LEU A 192 -15.82 -9.32 -11.58
CA LEU A 192 -16.38 -9.38 -12.93
C LEU A 192 -17.26 -10.61 -13.12
N THR A 193 -16.79 -11.75 -12.65
CA THR A 193 -17.39 -13.07 -12.92
C THR A 193 -18.15 -13.66 -11.74
N GLY A 194 -17.91 -13.20 -10.51
CA GLY A 194 -18.47 -13.77 -9.28
C GLY A 194 -17.77 -15.06 -8.80
N LEU A 195 -16.88 -15.64 -9.60
CA LEU A 195 -16.10 -16.84 -9.25
C LEU A 195 -15.06 -16.55 -8.16
N TYR A 196 -14.44 -17.58 -7.60
CA TYR A 196 -13.26 -17.38 -6.76
C TYR A 196 -12.14 -16.72 -7.57
N ASN A 197 -11.45 -15.75 -6.94
CA ASN A 197 -10.26 -15.14 -7.52
C ASN A 197 -8.99 -15.92 -7.16
N ARG A 198 -7.81 -15.43 -7.53
CA ARG A 198 -6.52 -16.09 -7.22
C ARG A 198 -6.35 -16.36 -5.73
N ALA A 199 -6.69 -15.40 -4.85
CA ALA A 199 -6.62 -15.61 -3.40
C ALA A 199 -7.60 -16.68 -2.91
N GLY A 200 -8.79 -16.75 -3.51
CA GLY A 200 -9.76 -17.82 -3.29
C GLY A 200 -9.24 -19.18 -3.75
N TYR A 201 -8.60 -19.25 -4.92
CA TYR A 201 -7.94 -20.46 -5.42
C TYR A 201 -6.84 -20.95 -4.48
N ASP A 202 -5.91 -20.07 -4.06
CA ASP A 202 -4.81 -20.43 -3.16
C ASP A 202 -5.33 -20.98 -1.81
N ARG A 203 -6.42 -20.41 -1.28
CA ARG A 203 -7.08 -20.92 -0.08
C ARG A 203 -7.70 -22.31 -0.32
N LEU A 204 -8.44 -22.48 -1.41
CA LEU A 204 -9.07 -23.77 -1.75
C LEU A 204 -8.04 -24.88 -1.90
N CYS A 205 -6.88 -24.59 -2.51
CA CYS A 205 -5.76 -25.52 -2.58
C CYS A 205 -5.25 -25.91 -1.18
N SER A 206 -5.19 -24.95 -0.24
CA SER A 206 -4.73 -25.26 1.14
C SER A 206 -5.72 -26.10 1.95
N GLU A 207 -7.00 -26.14 1.56
CA GLU A 207 -8.08 -26.86 2.24
C GLU A 207 -8.37 -28.23 1.59
N ALA A 208 -7.98 -28.44 0.33
CA ALA A 208 -8.28 -29.65 -0.44
C ALA A 208 -7.19 -30.72 -0.28
N ASP A 209 -7.59 -31.99 -0.43
CA ASP A 209 -6.64 -33.11 -0.53
C ASP A 209 -6.08 -33.21 -1.95
N LEU A 210 -4.76 -32.95 -2.07
CA LEU A 210 -4.06 -33.00 -3.35
C LEU A 210 -4.28 -34.30 -4.09
N ASN A 211 -4.15 -35.46 -3.41
CA ASN A 211 -4.16 -36.79 -4.05
C ASN A 211 -5.50 -37.14 -4.70
N THR A 212 -6.60 -36.58 -4.19
CA THR A 212 -7.94 -36.82 -4.70
C THR A 212 -8.49 -35.71 -5.59
N THR A 213 -7.67 -34.68 -5.86
CA THR A 213 -8.06 -33.51 -6.65
C THR A 213 -7.52 -33.57 -8.07
N THR A 214 -8.37 -33.27 -9.04
CA THR A 214 -7.96 -33.02 -10.44
C THR A 214 -8.02 -31.51 -10.70
N LEU A 215 -6.93 -30.95 -11.21
CA LEU A 215 -6.82 -29.54 -11.59
C LEU A 215 -6.97 -29.38 -13.10
N LEU A 216 -7.87 -28.47 -13.49
CA LEU A 216 -7.98 -27.99 -14.86
C LEU A 216 -7.52 -26.54 -14.90
N ILE A 217 -6.57 -26.20 -15.76
CA ILE A 217 -6.23 -24.81 -16.10
C ILE A 217 -6.85 -24.52 -17.45
N VAL A 218 -7.66 -23.47 -17.51
CA VAL A 218 -8.48 -23.08 -18.64
C VAL A 218 -8.08 -21.69 -19.10
N ASP A 219 -7.82 -21.50 -20.37
CA ASP A 219 -7.46 -20.21 -20.95
C ASP A 219 -8.30 -19.93 -22.20
N THR A 220 -8.72 -18.66 -22.34
CA THR A 220 -9.58 -18.20 -23.42
C THR A 220 -8.80 -18.05 -24.71
N ASP A 221 -9.21 -18.75 -25.76
CA ASP A 221 -8.52 -18.69 -27.04
C ASP A 221 -8.67 -17.30 -27.70
N LYS A 222 -7.54 -16.72 -28.12
CA LYS A 222 -7.47 -15.45 -28.87
C LYS A 222 -8.16 -14.28 -28.18
N PHE A 223 -8.24 -14.27 -26.84
CA PHE A 223 -8.96 -13.25 -26.07
C PHE A 223 -8.46 -11.83 -26.35
N LYS A 224 -7.14 -11.63 -26.50
CA LYS A 224 -6.60 -10.33 -26.92
C LYS A 224 -7.20 -9.82 -28.23
N GLY A 225 -7.35 -10.71 -29.22
CA GLY A 225 -7.97 -10.37 -30.50
C GLY A 225 -9.45 -9.96 -30.37
N ILE A 226 -10.17 -10.53 -29.39
CA ILE A 226 -11.54 -10.11 -29.08
C ILE A 226 -11.54 -8.69 -28.52
N ASN A 227 -10.67 -8.39 -27.55
CA ASN A 227 -10.53 -7.04 -26.99
C ASN A 227 -10.14 -6.00 -28.06
N ASP A 228 -9.14 -6.34 -28.88
CA ASP A 228 -8.63 -5.42 -29.90
C ASP A 228 -9.69 -5.11 -30.99
N ARG A 229 -10.56 -6.09 -31.31
CA ARG A 229 -11.58 -5.94 -32.37
C ARG A 229 -12.91 -5.40 -31.87
N PHE A 230 -13.34 -5.77 -30.66
CA PHE A 230 -14.69 -5.52 -30.17
C PHE A 230 -14.72 -4.65 -28.88
N GLY A 231 -13.56 -4.28 -28.35
CA GLY A 231 -13.41 -3.48 -27.14
C GLY A 231 -13.49 -4.31 -25.85
N HIS A 232 -12.96 -3.75 -24.77
CA HIS A 232 -12.87 -4.39 -23.45
C HIS A 232 -14.23 -4.75 -22.85
N GLU A 233 -15.28 -3.94 -23.09
CA GLU A 233 -16.62 -4.25 -22.60
C GLU A 233 -17.16 -5.57 -23.21
N THR A 234 -16.86 -5.85 -24.49
CA THR A 234 -17.21 -7.11 -25.12
C THR A 234 -16.38 -8.26 -24.53
N GLY A 235 -15.08 -8.05 -24.28
CA GLY A 235 -14.22 -9.00 -23.59
C GLY A 235 -14.75 -9.37 -22.20
N ASP A 236 -15.17 -8.39 -21.43
CA ASP A 236 -15.77 -8.60 -20.10
C ASP A 236 -17.05 -9.45 -20.17
N ARG A 237 -17.87 -9.25 -21.21
CA ARG A 237 -19.09 -10.05 -21.44
C ARG A 237 -18.73 -11.48 -21.85
N VAL A 238 -17.68 -11.68 -22.64
CA VAL A 238 -17.16 -13.01 -22.99
C VAL A 238 -16.67 -13.74 -21.74
N LEU A 239 -15.88 -13.08 -20.88
CA LEU A 239 -15.41 -13.68 -19.62
C LEU A 239 -16.56 -14.09 -18.71
N ARG A 240 -17.62 -13.25 -18.59
CA ARG A 240 -18.83 -13.65 -17.84
C ARG A 240 -19.54 -14.85 -18.45
N LYS A 241 -19.60 -14.97 -19.78
CA LYS A 241 -20.17 -16.13 -20.47
C LYS A 241 -19.37 -17.39 -20.17
N ILE A 242 -18.02 -17.32 -20.27
CA ILE A 242 -17.15 -18.46 -19.95
C ILE A 242 -17.32 -18.88 -18.48
N ALA A 243 -17.32 -17.93 -17.56
CA ALA A 243 -17.53 -18.21 -16.15
C ALA A 243 -18.84 -18.94 -15.87
N ALA A 244 -19.96 -18.49 -16.47
CA ALA A 244 -21.26 -19.12 -16.33
C ALA A 244 -21.29 -20.54 -16.91
N GLU A 245 -20.67 -20.77 -18.09
CA GLU A 245 -20.58 -22.10 -18.69
C GLU A 245 -19.72 -23.05 -17.86
N LEU A 246 -18.61 -22.57 -17.30
CA LEU A 246 -17.80 -23.34 -16.37
C LEU A 246 -18.60 -23.70 -15.12
N GLU A 247 -19.20 -22.72 -14.44
CA GLU A 247 -19.93 -22.92 -13.19
C GLU A 247 -21.11 -23.91 -13.35
N THR A 248 -21.83 -23.83 -14.46
CA THR A 248 -22.97 -24.73 -14.74
C THR A 248 -22.56 -26.14 -15.22
N SER A 249 -21.32 -26.28 -15.69
CA SER A 249 -20.82 -27.55 -16.23
C SER A 249 -20.18 -28.47 -15.17
N PHE A 250 -19.77 -27.91 -14.04
CA PHE A 250 -19.13 -28.63 -12.96
C PHE A 250 -20.08 -28.82 -11.77
N ARG A 251 -19.76 -29.78 -10.90
CA ARG A 251 -20.57 -30.11 -9.73
C ARG A 251 -20.45 -29.02 -8.67
N ARG A 252 -21.43 -28.91 -7.76
CA ARG A 252 -21.39 -27.93 -6.66
C ARG A 252 -20.16 -28.06 -5.73
N GLN A 253 -19.60 -29.25 -5.60
CA GLN A 253 -18.38 -29.56 -4.84
C GLN A 253 -17.10 -29.13 -5.58
N ASP A 254 -17.13 -29.11 -6.92
CA ASP A 254 -16.05 -28.60 -7.73
C ASP A 254 -15.98 -27.07 -7.56
N ARG A 255 -14.78 -26.52 -7.61
CA ARG A 255 -14.56 -25.08 -7.41
C ARG A 255 -14.03 -24.44 -8.67
N VAL A 256 -14.75 -23.47 -9.17
CA VAL A 256 -14.37 -22.70 -10.36
C VAL A 256 -13.78 -21.38 -9.91
N CYS A 257 -12.61 -21.05 -10.42
CA CYS A 257 -11.84 -19.87 -10.07
C CYS A 257 -11.46 -19.08 -11.34
N ARG A 258 -11.36 -17.77 -11.23
CA ARG A 258 -10.67 -16.92 -12.23
C ARG A 258 -9.34 -16.48 -11.64
N ILE A 259 -8.24 -17.03 -12.15
CA ILE A 259 -6.90 -16.89 -11.58
C ILE A 259 -6.03 -15.81 -12.28
N GLY A 260 -6.45 -15.39 -13.46
CA GLY A 260 -5.77 -14.37 -14.29
C GLY A 260 -6.75 -13.54 -15.11
N GLY A 261 -6.26 -12.80 -16.07
CA GLY A 261 -7.06 -11.94 -16.95
C GLY A 261 -8.12 -12.72 -17.73
N ASP A 262 -7.71 -13.73 -18.46
CA ASP A 262 -8.51 -14.65 -19.28
C ASP A 262 -8.29 -16.12 -18.89
N GLU A 263 -7.66 -16.35 -17.75
CA GLU A 263 -7.32 -17.65 -17.20
C GLU A 263 -8.28 -18.06 -16.08
N PHE A 264 -8.76 -19.29 -16.14
CA PHE A 264 -9.60 -19.91 -15.11
C PHE A 264 -8.98 -21.20 -14.62
N ALA A 265 -9.35 -21.62 -13.41
CA ALA A 265 -8.99 -22.91 -12.86
C ALA A 265 -10.24 -23.62 -12.35
N VAL A 266 -10.29 -24.95 -12.49
CA VAL A 266 -11.31 -25.79 -11.88
C VAL A 266 -10.62 -26.83 -11.01
N LEU A 267 -10.97 -26.83 -9.73
CA LEU A 267 -10.57 -27.85 -8.76
C LEU A 267 -11.71 -28.87 -8.65
N MET A 268 -11.54 -30.06 -9.23
CA MET A 268 -12.49 -31.14 -9.12
C MET A 268 -12.13 -32.02 -7.91
N ALA A 269 -13.03 -32.09 -6.94
CA ALA A 269 -12.83 -32.88 -5.75
C ALA A 269 -13.26 -34.36 -5.96
N ASP A 270 -12.61 -35.24 -5.22
CA ASP A 270 -12.92 -36.68 -5.22
C ASP A 270 -12.96 -37.29 -6.64
N THR A 271 -11.96 -36.95 -7.46
CA THR A 271 -11.81 -37.46 -8.84
C THR A 271 -10.56 -38.28 -8.98
N ASP A 272 -10.65 -39.28 -9.85
CA ASP A 272 -9.53 -40.12 -10.25
C ASP A 272 -9.34 -40.11 -11.78
N LYS A 273 -8.31 -40.81 -12.25
CA LYS A 273 -7.99 -40.91 -13.69
C LYS A 273 -9.09 -41.58 -14.53
N LEU A 274 -10.08 -42.23 -13.92
CA LEU A 274 -11.19 -42.89 -14.61
C LEU A 274 -12.25 -41.89 -15.11
N GLU A 275 -12.22 -40.64 -14.65
CA GLU A 275 -13.17 -39.60 -15.08
C GLU A 275 -12.70 -38.78 -16.31
N GLU A 276 -11.61 -39.15 -16.99
CA GLU A 276 -11.07 -38.39 -18.13
C GLU A 276 -12.07 -38.23 -19.28
N ASP A 277 -12.84 -39.29 -19.62
CA ASP A 277 -13.89 -39.22 -20.65
C ASP A 277 -14.99 -38.23 -20.26
N LEU A 278 -15.34 -38.19 -18.99
CA LEU A 278 -16.35 -37.27 -18.49
C LEU A 278 -15.84 -35.80 -18.55
N ILE A 279 -14.58 -35.55 -18.20
CA ILE A 279 -13.95 -34.25 -18.32
C ILE A 279 -13.92 -33.81 -19.78
N THR A 280 -13.51 -34.70 -20.68
CA THR A 280 -13.48 -34.47 -22.13
C THR A 280 -14.85 -34.08 -22.65
N ALA A 281 -15.89 -34.86 -22.35
CA ALA A 281 -17.26 -34.57 -22.79
C ALA A 281 -17.77 -33.20 -22.26
N ARG A 282 -17.41 -32.83 -21.02
CA ARG A 282 -17.76 -31.51 -20.44
C ARG A 282 -17.10 -30.36 -21.19
N ILE A 283 -15.79 -30.43 -21.42
CA ILE A 283 -15.06 -29.37 -22.12
C ILE A 283 -15.51 -29.24 -23.57
N GLU A 284 -15.75 -30.31 -24.28
CA GLU A 284 -16.32 -30.28 -25.62
C GLU A 284 -17.70 -29.64 -25.64
N ARG A 285 -18.55 -29.90 -24.63
CA ARG A 285 -19.85 -29.27 -24.49
C ARG A 285 -19.69 -27.76 -24.26
N ILE A 286 -18.81 -27.34 -23.34
CA ILE A 286 -18.52 -25.95 -23.07
C ILE A 286 -18.08 -25.24 -24.36
N ASN A 287 -17.12 -25.80 -25.11
CA ASN A 287 -16.63 -25.19 -26.33
C ASN A 287 -17.72 -25.09 -27.40
N ARG A 288 -18.63 -26.08 -27.52
CA ARG A 288 -19.81 -25.98 -28.40
C ARG A 288 -20.74 -24.85 -28.00
N GLU A 289 -21.05 -24.64 -26.72
CA GLU A 289 -21.95 -23.58 -26.25
C GLU A 289 -21.29 -22.20 -26.39
N LEU A 290 -19.99 -22.09 -26.10
CA LEU A 290 -19.22 -20.86 -26.26
C LEU A 290 -19.13 -20.43 -27.75
N SER A 291 -19.03 -21.37 -28.67
CA SER A 291 -18.94 -21.10 -30.11
C SER A 291 -20.28 -20.67 -30.73
N ARG A 292 -21.41 -20.94 -30.06
CA ARG A 292 -22.74 -20.55 -30.58
C ARG A 292 -22.92 -19.01 -30.53
N PRO A 293 -23.48 -18.43 -31.60
CA PRO A 293 -23.85 -17.01 -31.58
C PRO A 293 -24.83 -16.74 -30.46
N SER A 294 -24.48 -15.81 -29.58
CA SER A 294 -25.37 -15.35 -28.50
C SER A 294 -26.42 -14.37 -29.04
N ALA A 295 -27.63 -14.37 -28.45
CA ALA A 295 -28.68 -13.36 -28.68
C ALA A 295 -28.14 -11.91 -28.50
N TYR A 296 -27.05 -11.74 -27.76
CA TYR A 296 -26.36 -10.47 -27.53
C TYR A 296 -25.23 -10.16 -28.51
N LYS A 297 -25.14 -10.84 -29.66
CA LYS A 297 -24.10 -10.64 -30.70
C LYS A 297 -22.67 -10.75 -30.17
N LEU A 298 -22.42 -11.64 -29.19
CA LEU A 298 -21.06 -11.94 -28.74
C LEU A 298 -20.34 -12.75 -29.82
N PRO A 299 -19.04 -12.50 -30.07
CA PRO A 299 -18.25 -13.37 -30.94
C PRO A 299 -18.23 -14.78 -30.38
N GLY A 300 -18.21 -15.78 -31.25
CA GLY A 300 -17.91 -17.17 -30.86
C GLY A 300 -16.50 -17.23 -30.28
N VAL A 301 -16.35 -17.94 -29.19
CA VAL A 301 -15.08 -18.08 -28.47
C VAL A 301 -14.91 -19.57 -28.09
N SER A 302 -13.69 -20.00 -27.92
CA SER A 302 -13.35 -21.32 -27.37
C SER A 302 -12.38 -21.17 -26.21
N VAL A 303 -12.19 -22.24 -25.47
CA VAL A 303 -11.20 -22.36 -24.42
C VAL A 303 -10.29 -23.54 -24.67
N SER A 304 -9.05 -23.40 -24.27
CA SER A 304 -8.05 -24.48 -24.23
C SER A 304 -7.86 -24.89 -22.77
N VAL A 305 -7.70 -26.18 -22.52
CA VAL A 305 -7.66 -26.75 -21.17
C VAL A 305 -6.49 -27.71 -21.01
N GLY A 306 -5.70 -27.51 -19.96
CA GLY A 306 -4.73 -28.48 -19.49
C GLY A 306 -5.23 -29.14 -18.20
N VAL A 307 -5.14 -30.44 -18.12
CA VAL A 307 -5.65 -31.25 -17.01
C VAL A 307 -4.50 -32.04 -16.36
N ALA A 308 -4.43 -31.99 -15.04
CA ALA A 308 -3.47 -32.78 -14.27
C ALA A 308 -4.14 -33.37 -13.01
N HIS A 309 -3.77 -34.60 -12.67
CA HIS A 309 -4.25 -35.28 -11.47
C HIS A 309 -3.28 -35.07 -10.31
N GLY A 310 -3.78 -34.77 -9.14
CA GLY A 310 -2.96 -34.51 -7.96
C GLY A 310 -2.13 -35.71 -7.51
N SER A 311 -2.57 -36.93 -7.85
CA SER A 311 -1.76 -38.14 -7.64
C SER A 311 -0.43 -38.18 -8.43
N ASP A 312 -0.26 -37.29 -9.41
CA ASP A 312 0.92 -37.20 -10.27
C ASP A 312 1.83 -36.01 -9.90
N ALA A 313 1.61 -35.40 -8.72
CA ALA A 313 2.36 -34.26 -8.26
C ALA A 313 2.69 -34.38 -6.76
N GLU A 314 3.84 -33.83 -6.34
CA GLU A 314 4.26 -33.79 -4.94
C GLU A 314 3.57 -32.66 -4.16
N ASP A 315 3.26 -31.55 -4.84
CA ASP A 315 2.60 -30.37 -4.26
C ASP A 315 1.71 -29.62 -5.28
N TRP A 316 0.98 -28.62 -4.80
CA TRP A 316 0.10 -27.79 -5.62
C TRP A 316 0.82 -26.97 -6.69
N THR A 317 2.08 -26.64 -6.48
CA THR A 317 2.90 -25.89 -7.44
C THR A 317 3.26 -26.78 -8.62
N GLU A 318 3.64 -28.01 -8.33
CA GLU A 318 3.94 -29.01 -9.35
C GLU A 318 2.67 -29.41 -10.11
N LEU A 319 1.54 -29.62 -9.43
CA LEU A 319 0.26 -29.90 -10.06
C LEU A 319 -0.15 -28.79 -11.05
N PHE A 320 -0.01 -27.52 -10.62
CA PHE A 320 -0.27 -26.36 -11.49
C PHE A 320 0.63 -26.39 -12.72
N LYS A 321 1.92 -26.61 -12.52
CA LYS A 321 2.91 -26.69 -13.60
C LYS A 321 2.57 -27.79 -14.61
N HIS A 322 2.20 -28.97 -14.16
CA HIS A 322 1.79 -30.08 -15.02
C HIS A 322 0.57 -29.72 -15.88
N ALA A 323 -0.46 -29.10 -15.28
CA ALA A 323 -1.63 -28.65 -16.02
C ALA A 323 -1.30 -27.53 -17.04
N ASP A 324 -0.42 -26.58 -16.67
CA ASP A 324 0.01 -25.49 -17.56
C ASP A 324 0.85 -26.00 -18.74
N GLU A 325 1.73 -26.98 -18.52
CA GLU A 325 2.53 -27.59 -19.58
C GLU A 325 1.66 -28.21 -20.66
N VAL A 326 0.60 -28.95 -20.30
CA VAL A 326 -0.30 -29.54 -21.29
C VAL A 326 -1.26 -28.53 -21.91
N LEU A 327 -1.67 -27.50 -21.19
CA LEU A 327 -2.41 -26.37 -21.75
C LEU A 327 -1.61 -25.67 -22.86
N TYR A 328 -0.32 -25.47 -22.64
CA TYR A 328 0.57 -24.88 -23.65
C TYR A 328 0.60 -25.75 -24.93
N LEU A 329 0.61 -27.09 -24.81
CA LEU A 329 0.55 -27.99 -25.97
C LEU A 329 -0.76 -27.85 -26.73
N VAL A 330 -1.91 -27.80 -26.03
CA VAL A 330 -3.22 -27.60 -26.66
C VAL A 330 -3.24 -26.27 -27.45
N LYS A 331 -2.71 -25.20 -26.87
CA LYS A 331 -2.62 -23.89 -27.57
C LYS A 331 -1.73 -23.93 -28.79
N LYS A 332 -0.60 -24.62 -28.72
CA LYS A 332 0.32 -24.80 -29.85
C LYS A 332 -0.35 -25.57 -31.03
N ASP A 333 -1.23 -26.50 -30.72
CA ASP A 333 -1.97 -27.30 -31.73
C ASP A 333 -3.21 -26.60 -32.28
N GLY A 334 -3.39 -25.30 -31.93
CA GLY A 334 -4.47 -24.45 -32.49
C GLY A 334 -5.56 -24.09 -31.51
N GLY A 335 -5.51 -24.59 -30.26
CA GLY A 335 -6.49 -24.32 -29.22
C GLY A 335 -7.80 -25.15 -29.38
N ASN A 336 -8.86 -24.69 -28.66
CA ASN A 336 -10.21 -25.30 -28.73
C ASN A 336 -10.25 -26.75 -28.37
N GLY A 337 -9.58 -27.17 -27.29
CA GLY A 337 -9.49 -28.55 -26.85
C GLY A 337 -8.93 -28.73 -25.47
N LEU A 338 -8.62 -29.94 -25.12
CA LEU A 338 -7.97 -30.25 -23.86
C LEU A 338 -6.91 -31.34 -24.04
N ASN A 339 -5.99 -31.42 -23.09
CA ASN A 339 -5.05 -32.53 -22.99
C ASN A 339 -4.79 -32.83 -21.50
N PHE A 340 -4.38 -34.07 -21.24
CA PHE A 340 -4.08 -34.57 -19.90
C PHE A 340 -2.58 -34.72 -19.73
N TYR A 341 -2.10 -34.30 -18.56
CA TYR A 341 -0.71 -34.58 -18.17
C TYR A 341 -0.51 -36.11 -18.02
N ARG A 342 0.60 -36.57 -18.55
CA ARG A 342 1.03 -37.99 -18.44
C ARG A 342 2.48 -37.96 -17.91
N PRO A 343 2.74 -38.53 -16.72
CA PRO A 343 4.06 -38.56 -16.11
C PRO A 343 5.11 -39.31 -16.95
#